data_079f68dbe857e9b195b45774af4aae0f
#
_entry.id   079f68dbe857e9b195b45774af4aae0f
#
_cell.length_a   1.000
_cell.length_b   1.000
_cell.length_c   1.000
_cell.angle_alpha   90.00
_cell.angle_beta   90.00
_cell.angle_gamma   90.00
#
_symmetry.space_group_name_H-M   'P 1'
#
loop_
_entity.id
_entity.type
_entity.pdbx_description
1 polymer ?
#
loop_
_entity_poly.entity_id
_entity_poly.type
_entity_poly.pdbx_seq_one_letter_code
_entity_poly.pdbx_strand_id
1 'polypeptide(L)'
;MIKRQSKHQALIIVSGSEGRIEKAQNIAQLLSSRGYICLAIAYFGLEGLPKHLKRIPLECLVEAKSYLRQYPQVDSERIGIYGRSKGAELVLVEEILFNDVQCLVLNSPSDVVYEGIEGKWNSHTSSWTHLQKELPYQKFRFRDFLFSKLFRKDFPKDCSARIDIGQMHSPILLLESTVDEIWDASSAIDDIVSHYKGHYITFKKYHETGHMLTVAYQPNHRYRKDWRLLMKESEDFWLATIHFFDRHLKKQ
;
A
#
# COMPACT_ATOMS: atom_id res chain seq x y z
N MET A 1 -37.07 -17.08 -15.41
CA MET A 1 -35.89 -16.23 -15.72
C MET A 1 -35.14 -15.95 -14.41
N ILE A 2 -34.00 -16.60 -14.16
CA ILE A 2 -33.14 -16.30 -13.02
C ILE A 2 -32.46 -14.97 -13.36
N LYS A 3 -32.79 -13.87 -12.64
CA LYS A 3 -32.08 -12.61 -12.76
C LYS A 3 -30.59 -12.90 -12.50
N ARG A 4 -29.73 -12.72 -13.51
CA ARG A 4 -28.28 -12.71 -13.30
C ARG A 4 -28.00 -11.67 -12.23
N GLN A 5 -27.55 -12.10 -11.08
CA GLN A 5 -27.11 -11.20 -10.01
C GLN A 5 -25.97 -10.34 -10.58
N SER A 6 -26.09 -9.02 -10.48
CA SER A 6 -25.04 -8.11 -10.93
C SER A 6 -23.78 -8.38 -10.11
N LYS A 7 -22.66 -8.64 -10.79
CA LYS A 7 -21.38 -8.79 -10.13
C LYS A 7 -20.81 -7.41 -9.73
N HIS A 8 -20.17 -7.36 -8.59
CA HIS A 8 -19.62 -6.14 -7.99
C HIS A 8 -18.09 -6.11 -8.11
N GLN A 9 -17.56 -4.90 -8.12
CA GLN A 9 -16.13 -4.64 -8.01
C GLN A 9 -15.63 -5.05 -6.62
N ALA A 10 -14.39 -5.51 -6.54
CA ALA A 10 -13.80 -5.88 -5.27
C ALA A 10 -12.48 -5.16 -5.00
N LEU A 11 -12.18 -5.00 -3.72
CA LEU A 11 -10.95 -4.39 -3.25
C LEU A 11 -10.30 -5.29 -2.18
N ILE A 12 -8.99 -5.50 -2.33
CA ILE A 12 -8.16 -6.08 -1.26
C ILE A 12 -7.53 -4.91 -0.50
N ILE A 13 -7.58 -4.97 0.82
CA ILE A 13 -7.06 -3.91 1.69
C ILE A 13 -5.91 -4.47 2.54
N VAL A 14 -4.73 -3.85 2.36
CA VAL A 14 -3.48 -4.26 3.01
C VAL A 14 -2.96 -3.11 3.85
N SER A 15 -2.89 -3.30 5.16
CA SER A 15 -2.35 -2.29 6.07
C SER A 15 -0.82 -2.41 6.24
N GLY A 16 -0.21 -1.57 7.07
CA GLY A 16 1.24 -1.46 7.20
C GLY A 16 1.87 -2.39 8.26
N SER A 17 2.98 -1.92 8.82
CA SER A 17 3.80 -2.66 9.79
C SER A 17 3.19 -2.80 11.19
N GLU A 18 2.01 -2.24 11.44
CA GLU A 18 1.27 -2.44 12.67
C GLU A 18 0.75 -3.87 12.83
N GLY A 19 0.67 -4.64 11.73
CA GLY A 19 0.16 -6.01 11.74
C GLY A 19 -1.33 -6.10 12.09
N ARG A 20 -1.80 -7.34 12.34
CA ARG A 20 -3.18 -7.63 12.67
C ARG A 20 -4.13 -7.22 11.53
N ILE A 21 -5.39 -6.96 11.80
CA ILE A 21 -6.39 -6.73 10.74
C ILE A 21 -7.19 -5.43 10.92
N GLU A 22 -7.22 -4.87 12.12
CA GLU A 22 -8.16 -3.80 12.49
C GLU A 22 -8.04 -2.56 11.60
N LYS A 23 -6.83 -2.18 11.21
CA LYS A 23 -6.61 -1.03 10.34
C LYS A 23 -7.09 -1.28 8.91
N ALA A 24 -6.86 -2.46 8.40
CA ALA A 24 -7.37 -2.86 7.08
C ALA A 24 -8.90 -2.93 7.09
N GLN A 25 -9.52 -3.45 8.16
CA GLN A 25 -10.96 -3.50 8.32
C GLN A 25 -11.60 -2.11 8.37
N ASN A 26 -10.99 -1.14 9.07
CA ASN A 26 -11.51 0.23 9.12
C ASN A 26 -11.56 0.85 7.72
N ILE A 27 -10.53 0.65 6.90
CA ILE A 27 -10.50 1.13 5.52
C ILE A 27 -11.53 0.36 4.66
N ALA A 28 -11.60 -0.96 4.83
CA ALA A 28 -12.55 -1.80 4.13
C ALA A 28 -14.00 -1.39 4.39
N GLN A 29 -14.36 -1.06 5.63
CA GLN A 29 -15.70 -0.56 5.99
C GLN A 29 -16.07 0.72 5.25
N LEU A 30 -15.12 1.67 5.15
CA LEU A 30 -15.35 2.93 4.44
C LEU A 30 -15.52 2.71 2.93
N LEU A 31 -14.73 1.80 2.32
CA LEU A 31 -14.85 1.49 0.89
C LEU A 31 -16.09 0.64 0.60
N SER A 32 -16.47 -0.27 1.49
CA SER A 32 -17.69 -1.07 1.31
C SER A 32 -18.95 -0.22 1.38
N SER A 33 -18.97 0.86 2.17
CA SER A 33 -20.08 1.83 2.17
C SER A 33 -20.26 2.55 0.81
N ARG A 34 -19.27 2.47 -0.08
CA ARG A 34 -19.31 2.99 -1.45
C ARG A 34 -19.70 1.93 -2.51
N GLY A 35 -20.08 0.73 -2.07
CA GLY A 35 -20.58 -0.34 -2.92
C GLY A 35 -19.52 -1.33 -3.42
N TYR A 36 -18.31 -1.31 -2.85
CA TYR A 36 -17.29 -2.30 -3.13
C TYR A 36 -17.43 -3.54 -2.25
N ILE A 37 -17.13 -4.72 -2.79
CA ILE A 37 -16.85 -5.90 -1.96
C ILE A 37 -15.41 -5.76 -1.48
N CYS A 38 -15.19 -5.68 -0.16
CA CYS A 38 -13.86 -5.45 0.40
C CYS A 38 -13.37 -6.65 1.19
N LEU A 39 -12.15 -7.10 0.89
CA LEU A 39 -11.42 -8.12 1.64
C LEU A 39 -10.26 -7.46 2.38
N ALA A 40 -10.40 -7.28 3.69
CA ALA A 40 -9.28 -6.89 4.54
C ALA A 40 -8.43 -8.13 4.84
N ILE A 41 -7.11 -8.03 4.65
CA ILE A 41 -6.20 -9.13 4.94
C ILE A 41 -5.25 -8.78 6.08
N ALA A 42 -4.94 -9.78 6.90
CA ALA A 42 -3.81 -9.78 7.80
C ALA A 42 -2.75 -10.73 7.22
N TYR A 43 -1.51 -10.31 7.20
CA TYR A 43 -0.39 -11.14 6.71
C TYR A 43 0.62 -11.47 7.81
N PHE A 44 0.47 -10.87 9.01
CA PHE A 44 1.19 -11.26 10.23
C PHE A 44 0.47 -10.75 11.48
N GLY A 45 0.90 -11.22 12.67
CA GLY A 45 0.48 -10.71 13.97
C GLY A 45 -0.88 -11.23 14.48
N LEU A 46 -1.46 -12.25 13.84
CA LEU A 46 -2.62 -12.97 14.33
C LEU A 46 -2.27 -14.46 14.54
N GLU A 47 -3.15 -15.17 15.26
CA GLU A 47 -3.05 -16.61 15.41
C GLU A 47 -3.08 -17.32 14.06
N GLY A 48 -2.21 -18.28 13.86
CA GLY A 48 -2.05 -18.98 12.58
C GLY A 48 -1.21 -18.26 11.53
N LEU A 49 -0.80 -17.00 11.77
CA LEU A 49 0.06 -16.22 10.90
C LEU A 49 1.46 -16.02 11.52
N PRO A 50 2.47 -15.61 10.72
CA PRO A 50 3.76 -15.20 11.27
C PRO A 50 3.60 -14.15 12.37
N LYS A 51 4.32 -14.33 13.48
CA LYS A 51 4.24 -13.41 14.63
C LYS A 51 4.79 -12.01 14.30
N HIS A 52 5.77 -11.94 13.42
CA HIS A 52 6.52 -10.73 13.11
C HIS A 52 6.53 -10.48 11.61
N LEU A 53 6.74 -9.22 11.23
CA LEU A 53 6.87 -8.81 9.83
C LEU A 53 8.26 -9.20 9.30
N LYS A 54 8.46 -10.45 9.03
CA LYS A 54 9.71 -10.97 8.43
C LYS A 54 9.41 -12.23 7.62
N ARG A 55 10.01 -12.33 6.45
CA ARG A 55 9.88 -13.48 5.53
C ARG A 55 8.42 -13.82 5.23
N ILE A 56 7.57 -12.80 5.10
CA ILE A 56 6.17 -13.00 4.74
C ILE A 56 6.11 -13.43 3.28
N PRO A 57 5.40 -14.51 2.93
CA PRO A 57 5.28 -14.96 1.55
C PRO A 57 4.36 -14.01 0.76
N LEU A 58 4.80 -13.59 -0.44
CA LEU A 58 3.98 -12.81 -1.37
C LEU A 58 2.70 -13.55 -1.77
N GLU A 59 2.74 -14.85 -1.70
CA GLU A 59 1.64 -15.77 -2.01
C GLU A 59 0.37 -15.48 -1.20
N CYS A 60 0.48 -14.79 -0.06
CA CYS A 60 -0.69 -14.36 0.71
C CYS A 60 -1.64 -13.43 -0.10
N LEU A 61 -1.09 -12.60 -1.01
CA LEU A 61 -1.91 -11.78 -1.92
C LEU A 61 -2.47 -12.61 -3.08
N VAL A 62 -1.71 -13.55 -3.60
CA VAL A 62 -2.20 -14.51 -4.62
C VAL A 62 -3.41 -15.27 -4.10
N GLU A 63 -3.34 -15.76 -2.87
CA GLU A 63 -4.45 -16.46 -2.21
C GLU A 63 -5.65 -15.53 -2.01
N ALA A 64 -5.43 -14.30 -1.56
CA ALA A 64 -6.50 -13.32 -1.37
C ALA A 64 -7.21 -12.99 -2.70
N LYS A 65 -6.45 -12.80 -3.79
CA LYS A 65 -7.01 -12.59 -5.14
C LYS A 65 -7.80 -13.81 -5.62
N SER A 66 -7.25 -15.01 -5.41
CA SER A 66 -7.90 -16.26 -5.77
C SER A 66 -9.22 -16.46 -5.01
N TYR A 67 -9.23 -16.14 -3.71
CA TYR A 67 -10.44 -16.19 -2.89
C TYR A 67 -11.53 -15.25 -3.43
N LEU A 68 -11.20 -14.00 -3.73
CA LEU A 68 -12.15 -13.04 -4.27
C LEU A 68 -12.69 -13.47 -5.65
N ARG A 69 -11.84 -13.99 -6.52
CA ARG A 69 -12.24 -14.45 -7.86
C ARG A 69 -13.26 -15.60 -7.81
N GLN A 70 -13.22 -16.41 -6.76
CA GLN A 70 -14.19 -17.50 -6.55
C GLN A 70 -15.52 -17.02 -5.94
N TYR A 71 -15.57 -15.80 -5.39
CA TYR A 71 -16.78 -15.31 -4.74
C TYR A 71 -17.84 -14.93 -5.79
N PRO A 72 -19.04 -15.56 -5.77
CA PRO A 72 -20.01 -15.42 -6.89
C PRO A 72 -20.45 -13.99 -7.19
N GLN A 73 -20.46 -13.12 -6.19
CA GLN A 73 -20.86 -11.72 -6.31
C GLN A 73 -19.73 -10.81 -6.84
N VAL A 74 -18.49 -11.31 -6.91
CA VAL A 74 -17.33 -10.54 -7.38
C VAL A 74 -17.22 -10.65 -8.90
N ASP A 75 -16.93 -9.52 -9.52
CA ASP A 75 -16.44 -9.47 -10.90
C ASP A 75 -14.93 -9.71 -10.90
N SER A 76 -14.50 -10.89 -11.32
CA SER A 76 -13.11 -11.33 -11.30
C SER A 76 -12.15 -10.42 -12.07
N GLU A 77 -12.68 -9.67 -13.07
CA GLU A 77 -11.90 -8.74 -13.89
C GLU A 77 -11.82 -7.33 -13.28
N ARG A 78 -12.50 -7.09 -12.16
CA ARG A 78 -12.58 -5.77 -11.52
C ARG A 78 -12.18 -5.84 -10.06
N ILE A 79 -10.94 -6.25 -9.84
CA ILE A 79 -10.30 -6.30 -8.52
C ILE A 79 -9.21 -5.23 -8.48
N GLY A 80 -9.26 -4.38 -7.46
CA GLY A 80 -8.21 -3.42 -7.13
C GLY A 80 -7.60 -3.70 -5.77
N ILE A 81 -6.45 -3.09 -5.50
CA ILE A 81 -5.80 -3.22 -4.18
C ILE A 81 -5.50 -1.83 -3.60
N TYR A 82 -5.78 -1.68 -2.30
CA TYR A 82 -5.31 -0.58 -1.48
C TYR A 82 -4.18 -1.08 -0.57
N GLY A 83 -2.99 -0.51 -0.70
CA GLY A 83 -1.85 -0.79 0.16
C GLY A 83 -1.37 0.43 0.92
N ARG A 84 -0.91 0.25 2.17
CA ARG A 84 -0.37 1.32 2.99
C ARG A 84 0.96 0.96 3.63
N SER A 85 1.97 1.85 3.54
CA SER A 85 3.27 1.66 4.17
C SER A 85 3.90 0.32 3.77
N LYS A 86 4.27 -0.55 4.69
CA LYS A 86 4.76 -1.91 4.36
C LYS A 86 3.76 -2.75 3.56
N GLY A 87 2.46 -2.48 3.69
CA GLY A 87 1.45 -3.10 2.83
C GLY A 87 1.49 -2.56 1.39
N ALA A 88 1.84 -1.28 1.19
CA ALA A 88 2.06 -0.73 -0.16
C ALA A 88 3.30 -1.34 -0.81
N GLU A 89 4.38 -1.55 -0.04
CA GLU A 89 5.58 -2.26 -0.50
C GLU A 89 5.25 -3.70 -0.91
N LEU A 90 4.49 -4.45 -0.07
CA LEU A 90 4.02 -5.80 -0.38
C LEU A 90 3.26 -5.84 -1.71
N VAL A 91 2.29 -4.93 -1.88
CA VAL A 91 1.45 -4.85 -3.09
C VAL A 91 2.29 -4.54 -4.33
N LEU A 92 3.21 -3.57 -4.25
CA LEU A 92 4.10 -3.26 -5.37
C LEU A 92 4.93 -4.45 -5.81
N VAL A 93 5.59 -5.11 -4.86
CA VAL A 93 6.47 -6.26 -5.15
C VAL A 93 5.67 -7.42 -5.73
N GLU A 94 4.48 -7.68 -5.21
CA GLU A 94 3.63 -8.76 -5.69
C GLU A 94 3.09 -8.45 -7.09
N GLU A 95 2.59 -7.25 -7.32
CA GLU A 95 2.01 -6.88 -8.61
C GLU A 95 3.04 -6.84 -9.75
N ILE A 96 4.30 -6.51 -9.47
CA ILE A 96 5.38 -6.61 -10.47
C ILE A 96 5.57 -8.03 -10.97
N LEU A 97 5.39 -9.02 -10.10
CA LEU A 97 5.55 -10.43 -10.46
C LEU A 97 4.32 -11.00 -11.18
N PHE A 98 3.13 -10.58 -10.80
CA PHE A 98 1.88 -11.19 -11.28
C PHE A 98 1.09 -10.30 -12.25
N ASN A 99 1.11 -8.99 -12.07
CA ASN A 99 0.50 -7.98 -12.95
C ASN A 99 -0.96 -8.30 -13.31
N ASP A 100 -1.76 -8.66 -12.30
CA ASP A 100 -3.05 -9.33 -12.48
C ASP A 100 -4.24 -8.66 -11.78
N VAL A 101 -4.07 -7.38 -11.33
CA VAL A 101 -5.18 -6.57 -10.83
C VAL A 101 -5.45 -5.34 -11.69
N GLN A 102 -6.66 -4.81 -11.57
CA GLN A 102 -7.14 -3.73 -12.42
C GLN A 102 -6.54 -2.37 -12.07
N CYS A 103 -6.25 -2.10 -10.80
CA CYS A 103 -5.64 -0.84 -10.37
C CYS A 103 -5.18 -0.89 -8.90
N LEU A 104 -4.29 0.03 -8.54
CA LEU A 104 -3.68 0.13 -7.22
C LEU A 104 -3.82 1.54 -6.64
N VAL A 105 -4.10 1.62 -5.34
CA VAL A 105 -3.91 2.83 -4.54
C VAL A 105 -2.86 2.54 -3.48
N LEU A 106 -1.76 3.25 -3.51
CA LEU A 106 -0.60 3.04 -2.63
C LEU A 106 -0.35 4.27 -1.79
N ASN A 107 -0.53 4.10 -0.50
CA ASN A 107 -0.34 5.14 0.49
C ASN A 107 1.03 5.00 1.16
N SER A 108 1.86 6.04 1.08
CA SER A 108 3.24 6.07 1.56
C SER A 108 4.05 4.85 1.10
N PRO A 109 4.16 4.61 -0.23
CA PRO A 109 4.92 3.49 -0.77
C PRO A 109 6.42 3.67 -0.56
N SER A 110 7.16 2.57 -0.71
CA SER A 110 8.61 2.55 -0.86
C SER A 110 8.98 2.07 -2.26
N ASP A 111 10.08 2.57 -2.80
CA ASP A 111 10.69 2.11 -4.08
C ASP A 111 11.75 1.00 -3.88
N VAL A 112 11.98 0.61 -2.63
CA VAL A 112 12.85 -0.49 -2.26
C VAL A 112 12.15 -1.45 -1.30
N VAL A 113 12.56 -2.71 -1.32
CA VAL A 113 12.18 -3.68 -0.29
C VAL A 113 13.00 -3.38 0.96
N TYR A 114 12.37 -3.08 2.07
CA TYR A 114 13.04 -2.92 3.35
C TYR A 114 13.11 -4.22 4.14
N GLU A 115 14.11 -4.29 5.03
CA GLU A 115 14.19 -5.39 6.00
C GLU A 115 12.93 -5.52 6.84
N GLY A 116 12.73 -6.71 7.39
CA GLY A 116 11.61 -7.01 8.24
C GLY A 116 11.75 -6.43 9.64
N ILE A 117 10.67 -6.56 10.42
CA ILE A 117 10.55 -6.03 11.78
C ILE A 117 10.23 -7.18 12.74
N GLU A 118 11.00 -7.29 13.82
CA GLU A 118 10.80 -8.25 14.90
C GLU A 118 10.60 -7.52 16.23
N GLY A 119 9.35 -7.38 16.64
CA GLY A 119 9.00 -6.56 17.80
C GLY A 119 9.32 -5.08 17.58
N LYS A 120 10.30 -4.53 18.31
CA LYS A 120 10.75 -3.14 18.17
C LYS A 120 12.06 -3.01 17.37
N TRP A 121 12.59 -4.12 16.84
CA TRP A 121 13.92 -4.19 16.23
C TRP A 121 13.81 -4.61 14.77
N ASN A 122 14.83 -4.29 14.02
CA ASN A 122 15.02 -4.81 12.67
C ASN A 122 15.31 -6.31 12.74
N SER A 123 14.73 -7.09 11.81
CA SER A 123 14.85 -8.55 11.82
C SER A 123 16.14 -9.07 11.18
N HIS A 124 16.90 -8.21 10.49
CA HIS A 124 18.07 -8.56 9.67
C HIS A 124 17.77 -9.62 8.59
N THR A 125 16.52 -9.69 8.17
CA THR A 125 16.01 -10.53 7.07
C THR A 125 15.09 -9.71 6.20
N SER A 126 14.78 -10.17 4.99
CA SER A 126 13.76 -9.53 4.18
C SER A 126 12.39 -9.51 4.87
N SER A 127 11.58 -8.48 4.60
CA SER A 127 10.16 -8.52 4.95
C SER A 127 9.42 -9.62 4.18
N TRP A 128 9.86 -9.91 2.95
CA TRP A 128 9.12 -10.72 1.98
C TRP A 128 9.92 -11.90 1.46
N THR A 129 9.18 -12.95 1.12
CA THR A 129 9.69 -14.10 0.37
C THR A 129 8.81 -14.37 -0.83
N HIS A 130 9.41 -14.90 -1.90
CA HIS A 130 8.72 -15.49 -3.04
C HIS A 130 9.26 -16.90 -3.28
N LEU A 131 8.39 -17.90 -3.37
CA LEU A 131 8.76 -19.31 -3.48
C LEU A 131 9.77 -19.72 -2.41
N GLN A 132 9.53 -19.30 -1.16
CA GLN A 132 10.37 -19.54 0.03
C GLN A 132 11.77 -18.89 0.00
N LYS A 133 12.09 -18.07 -1.00
CA LYS A 133 13.36 -17.35 -1.09
C LYS A 133 13.17 -15.91 -0.63
N GLU A 134 14.07 -15.41 0.20
CA GLU A 134 14.08 -14.01 0.61
C GLU A 134 14.34 -13.12 -0.60
N LEU A 135 13.58 -12.03 -0.69
CA LEU A 135 13.87 -10.98 -1.66
C LEU A 135 15.07 -10.15 -1.17
N PRO A 136 15.90 -9.64 -2.09
CA PRO A 136 16.90 -8.65 -1.72
C PRO A 136 16.23 -7.48 -0.97
N TYR A 137 16.90 -6.96 0.05
CA TYR A 137 16.33 -5.94 0.90
C TYR A 137 17.35 -4.92 1.36
N GLN A 138 16.89 -3.69 1.56
CA GLN A 138 17.64 -2.61 2.17
C GLN A 138 17.50 -2.65 3.69
N LYS A 139 18.63 -2.50 4.39
CA LYS A 139 18.61 -2.32 5.85
C LYS A 139 18.03 -0.96 6.20
N PHE A 140 17.05 -0.95 7.09
CA PHE A 140 16.47 0.29 7.58
C PHE A 140 17.30 0.84 8.73
N ARG A 141 18.01 1.93 8.52
CA ARG A 141 18.80 2.63 9.53
C ARG A 141 18.18 4.00 9.79
N PHE A 142 17.42 4.11 10.86
CA PHE A 142 16.78 5.37 11.24
C PHE A 142 17.75 6.57 11.30
N ARG A 143 18.99 6.31 11.72
CA ARG A 143 20.05 7.32 11.73
C ARG A 143 20.34 7.89 10.33
N ASP A 144 20.44 7.02 9.34
CA ASP A 144 20.75 7.42 7.96
C ASP A 144 19.59 8.23 7.36
N PHE A 145 18.35 7.84 7.68
CA PHE A 145 17.16 8.60 7.34
C PHE A 145 17.14 9.99 8.00
N LEU A 146 17.47 10.09 9.28
CA LEU A 146 17.57 11.38 9.98
C LEU A 146 18.67 12.27 9.38
N PHE A 147 19.83 11.70 9.05
CA PHE A 147 20.91 12.41 8.38
C PHE A 147 20.50 12.91 6.99
N SER A 148 19.81 12.10 6.18
CA SER A 148 19.35 12.51 4.86
C SER A 148 18.40 13.71 4.95
N LYS A 149 17.46 13.70 5.88
CA LYS A 149 16.56 14.83 6.13
C LYS A 149 17.29 16.09 6.62
N LEU A 150 18.24 15.94 7.56
CA LEU A 150 18.97 17.08 8.14
C LEU A 150 19.88 17.76 7.11
N PHE A 151 20.55 16.99 6.27
CA PHE A 151 21.51 17.51 5.29
C PHE A 151 20.93 17.63 3.88
N ARG A 152 19.63 17.36 3.68
CA ARG A 152 18.96 17.36 2.37
C ARG A 152 19.71 16.53 1.32
N LYS A 153 20.24 15.38 1.74
CA LYS A 153 20.93 14.42 0.88
C LYS A 153 20.01 13.22 0.62
N ASP A 154 20.12 12.67 -0.57
CA ASP A 154 19.39 11.46 -0.91
C ASP A 154 19.76 10.32 0.05
N PHE A 155 18.75 9.55 0.45
CA PHE A 155 18.96 8.36 1.26
C PHE A 155 19.68 7.31 0.40
N PRO A 156 20.83 6.75 0.86
CA PRO A 156 21.54 5.75 0.08
C PRO A 156 20.64 4.51 -0.12
N LYS A 157 20.33 4.19 -1.37
CA LYS A 157 19.51 3.04 -1.72
C LYS A 157 20.39 1.89 -2.22
N ASP A 158 20.10 0.68 -1.74
CA ASP A 158 20.71 -0.54 -2.26
C ASP A 158 20.04 -0.91 -3.59
N CYS A 159 20.80 -0.86 -4.67
CA CYS A 159 20.28 -1.15 -6.00
C CYS A 159 19.70 -2.57 -6.12
N SER A 160 20.19 -3.53 -5.32
CA SER A 160 19.67 -4.90 -5.32
C SER A 160 18.29 -5.03 -4.68
N ALA A 161 17.95 -4.10 -3.78
CA ALA A 161 16.67 -4.06 -3.09
C ALA A 161 15.60 -3.25 -3.83
N ARG A 162 15.96 -2.62 -4.96
CA ARG A 162 15.05 -1.76 -5.74
C ARG A 162 13.89 -2.56 -6.31
N ILE A 163 12.71 -1.99 -6.24
CA ILE A 163 11.49 -2.55 -6.82
C ILE A 163 11.44 -2.13 -8.30
N ASP A 164 11.55 -3.09 -9.23
CA ASP A 164 11.55 -2.80 -10.69
C ASP A 164 10.14 -2.49 -11.20
N ILE A 165 9.70 -1.26 -10.94
CA ILE A 165 8.38 -0.76 -11.33
C ILE A 165 8.17 -0.72 -12.86
N GLY A 166 9.25 -0.83 -13.65
CA GLY A 166 9.18 -0.81 -15.11
C GLY A 166 8.45 -2.01 -15.74
N GLN A 167 8.22 -3.05 -14.97
CA GLN A 167 7.46 -4.24 -15.39
C GLN A 167 5.96 -4.12 -15.13
N MET A 168 5.51 -3.07 -14.49
CA MET A 168 4.13 -2.91 -14.02
C MET A 168 3.28 -2.16 -15.03
N HIS A 169 2.05 -2.62 -15.24
CA HIS A 169 1.12 -2.02 -16.21
C HIS A 169 -0.17 -1.51 -15.58
N SER A 170 -0.54 -1.98 -14.40
CA SER A 170 -1.76 -1.60 -13.70
C SER A 170 -1.79 -0.10 -13.39
N PRO A 171 -2.90 0.61 -13.62
CA PRO A 171 -3.08 1.98 -13.18
C PRO A 171 -2.79 2.18 -11.70
N ILE A 172 -2.05 3.24 -11.34
CA ILE A 172 -1.61 3.50 -9.97
C ILE A 172 -1.97 4.91 -9.52
N LEU A 173 -2.52 5.03 -8.31
CA LEU A 173 -2.54 6.26 -7.53
C LEU A 173 -1.55 6.15 -6.38
N LEU A 174 -0.58 7.06 -6.36
CA LEU A 174 0.40 7.20 -5.29
C LEU A 174 0.01 8.36 -4.39
N LEU A 175 0.03 8.13 -3.08
CA LEU A 175 -0.33 9.10 -2.05
C LEU A 175 0.82 9.22 -1.07
N GLU A 176 1.29 10.44 -0.80
CA GLU A 176 2.41 10.68 0.10
C GLU A 176 2.22 11.91 0.96
N SER A 177 3.03 11.99 2.01
CA SER A 177 3.22 13.20 2.78
C SER A 177 4.67 13.69 2.67
N THR A 178 4.86 14.98 2.37
CA THR A 178 6.19 15.61 2.35
C THR A 178 6.80 15.75 3.75
N VAL A 179 5.99 15.55 4.78
CA VAL A 179 6.40 15.54 6.20
C VAL A 179 6.41 14.12 6.78
N ASP A 180 6.54 13.12 5.92
CA ASP A 180 6.69 11.74 6.34
C ASP A 180 7.86 11.58 7.33
N GLU A 181 7.56 11.01 8.50
CA GLU A 181 8.51 10.85 9.61
C GLU A 181 9.13 9.45 9.70
N ILE A 182 8.71 8.54 8.81
CA ILE A 182 9.17 7.13 8.84
C ILE A 182 10.21 6.88 7.76
N TRP A 183 9.91 7.24 6.50
CA TRP A 183 10.85 7.15 5.39
C TRP A 183 10.62 8.26 4.36
N ASP A 184 11.49 8.34 3.37
CA ASP A 184 11.39 9.33 2.31
C ASP A 184 10.42 8.87 1.21
N ALA A 185 9.12 8.95 1.50
CA ALA A 185 8.08 8.60 0.54
C ALA A 185 8.10 9.51 -0.69
N SER A 186 8.54 10.77 -0.54
CA SER A 186 8.62 11.71 -1.65
C SER A 186 9.64 11.28 -2.71
N SER A 187 10.85 10.96 -2.28
CA SER A 187 11.88 10.40 -3.17
C SER A 187 11.47 9.05 -3.77
N ALA A 188 10.76 8.22 -2.99
CA ALA A 188 10.26 6.95 -3.49
C ALA A 188 9.23 7.16 -4.62
N ILE A 189 8.29 8.09 -4.47
CA ILE A 189 7.31 8.39 -5.52
C ILE A 189 7.98 8.97 -6.76
N ASP A 190 8.90 9.90 -6.63
CA ASP A 190 9.63 10.47 -7.76
C ASP A 190 10.37 9.36 -8.54
N ASP A 191 10.96 8.40 -7.84
CA ASP A 191 11.60 7.24 -8.45
C ASP A 191 10.60 6.30 -9.15
N ILE A 192 9.50 5.94 -8.48
CA ILE A 192 8.42 5.12 -9.04
C ILE A 192 7.87 5.79 -10.32
N VAL A 193 7.53 7.08 -10.27
CA VAL A 193 6.97 7.81 -11.42
C VAL A 193 7.95 7.84 -12.60
N SER A 194 9.24 8.01 -12.34
CA SER A 194 10.27 8.09 -13.39
C SER A 194 10.51 6.76 -14.12
N HIS A 195 10.26 5.63 -13.47
CA HIS A 195 10.50 4.27 -14.02
C HIS A 195 9.24 3.55 -14.47
N TYR A 196 8.06 4.04 -14.10
CA TYR A 196 6.80 3.42 -14.49
C TYR A 196 6.57 3.52 -16.01
N LYS A 197 6.25 2.40 -16.65
CA LYS A 197 6.00 2.30 -18.10
C LYS A 197 4.56 1.94 -18.46
N GLY A 198 3.68 1.84 -17.46
CA GLY A 198 2.27 1.54 -17.68
C GLY A 198 1.48 2.72 -18.26
N HIS A 199 0.18 2.52 -18.41
CA HIS A 199 -0.69 3.47 -19.12
C HIS A 199 -1.20 4.62 -18.26
N TYR A 200 -1.23 4.49 -16.94
CA TYR A 200 -1.81 5.50 -16.06
C TYR A 200 -1.18 5.50 -14.66
N ILE A 201 -0.48 6.56 -14.36
CA ILE A 201 0.03 6.84 -13.04
C ILE A 201 -0.36 8.27 -12.63
N THR A 202 -0.79 8.44 -11.41
CA THR A 202 -1.03 9.75 -10.81
C THR A 202 -0.57 9.75 -9.36
N PHE A 203 -0.26 10.93 -8.83
CA PHE A 203 0.17 11.05 -7.44
C PHE A 203 -0.38 12.32 -6.80
N LYS A 204 -0.47 12.31 -5.48
CA LYS A 204 -0.79 13.48 -4.66
C LYS A 204 0.18 13.60 -3.50
N LYS A 205 0.63 14.82 -3.25
CA LYS A 205 1.53 15.18 -2.15
C LYS A 205 0.77 16.02 -1.13
N TYR A 206 0.89 15.65 0.14
CA TYR A 206 0.25 16.32 1.27
C TYR A 206 1.31 16.88 2.23
N HIS A 207 0.99 17.93 2.97
CA HIS A 207 1.98 18.68 3.74
C HIS A 207 1.77 18.61 5.25
N GLU A 208 0.60 18.15 5.71
CA GLU A 208 0.25 18.12 7.14
C GLU A 208 -0.08 16.71 7.67
N THR A 209 -0.32 15.75 6.80
CA THR A 209 -0.89 14.44 7.21
C THR A 209 0.12 13.42 7.73
N GLY A 210 1.43 13.59 7.52
CA GLY A 210 2.49 12.65 7.93
C GLY A 210 2.39 11.28 7.25
N HIS A 211 3.23 10.33 7.69
CA HIS A 211 3.33 8.99 7.09
C HIS A 211 2.00 8.23 7.01
N MET A 212 1.16 8.39 8.01
CA MET A 212 -0.05 7.58 8.11
C MET A 212 -1.15 8.02 7.14
N LEU A 213 -1.07 9.25 6.56
CA LEU A 213 -2.14 9.82 5.77
C LEU A 213 -3.49 9.38 6.37
N THR A 214 -3.92 10.00 7.43
CA THR A 214 -5.03 9.50 8.25
C THR A 214 -6.28 9.26 7.42
N VAL A 215 -6.88 8.10 7.62
CA VAL A 215 -8.19 7.78 7.08
C VAL A 215 -9.16 8.88 7.48
N ALA A 216 -10.02 9.29 6.54
CA ALA A 216 -10.96 10.37 6.68
C ALA A 216 -11.55 10.50 8.10
N TYR A 217 -11.47 11.71 8.65
CA TYR A 217 -12.07 12.08 9.94
C TYR A 217 -11.45 11.42 11.18
N GLN A 218 -10.33 10.72 11.08
CA GLN A 218 -9.59 10.25 12.25
C GLN A 218 -8.43 11.22 12.55
N PRO A 219 -8.47 11.98 13.66
CA PRO A 219 -7.41 12.91 13.98
C PRO A 219 -6.10 12.16 14.24
N ASN A 220 -5.03 12.56 13.54
CA ASN A 220 -3.70 12.11 13.87
C ASN A 220 -3.14 13.00 14.99
N HIS A 221 -3.06 12.49 16.21
CA HIS A 221 -2.61 13.23 17.37
C HIS A 221 -1.14 13.67 17.33
N ARG A 222 -0.37 13.18 16.37
CA ARG A 222 1.07 13.50 16.23
C ARG A 222 1.32 14.86 15.56
N TYR A 223 0.35 15.38 14.78
CA TYR A 223 0.49 16.63 14.02
C TYR A 223 -0.49 17.67 14.51
N ARG A 224 0.04 18.71 15.16
CA ARG A 224 -0.76 19.70 15.85
C ARG A 224 -0.79 21.09 15.18
N LYS A 225 -0.12 21.29 14.03
CA LYS A 225 0.11 22.64 13.54
C LYS A 225 -1.14 23.28 12.96
N ASP A 226 -1.84 22.60 12.07
CA ASP A 226 -3.12 23.10 11.54
C ASP A 226 -4.10 21.95 11.33
N TRP A 227 -4.97 21.74 12.32
CA TRP A 227 -5.97 20.68 12.25
C TRP A 227 -6.97 20.85 11.09
N ARG A 228 -7.23 22.11 10.66
CA ARG A 228 -8.15 22.39 9.55
C ARG A 228 -7.53 21.98 8.21
N LEU A 229 -6.25 22.30 8.02
CA LEU A 229 -5.54 21.87 6.84
C LEU A 229 -5.38 20.35 6.83
N LEU A 230 -5.04 19.75 7.98
CA LEU A 230 -4.98 18.30 8.14
C LEU A 230 -6.30 17.61 7.76
N MET A 231 -7.44 18.14 8.21
CA MET A 231 -8.76 17.61 7.88
C MET A 231 -9.04 17.74 6.38
N LYS A 232 -8.72 18.89 5.78
CA LYS A 232 -8.89 19.11 4.34
C LYS A 232 -8.03 18.16 3.50
N GLU A 233 -6.79 17.96 3.89
CA GLU A 233 -5.90 16.99 3.22
C GLU A 233 -6.40 15.55 3.38
N SER A 234 -6.88 15.18 4.57
CA SER A 234 -7.50 13.87 4.82
C SER A 234 -8.73 13.63 3.96
N GLU A 235 -9.59 14.64 3.80
CA GLU A 235 -10.75 14.56 2.93
C GLU A 235 -10.34 14.42 1.46
N ASP A 236 -9.41 15.25 0.99
CA ASP A 236 -8.92 15.21 -0.40
C ASP A 236 -8.27 13.86 -0.74
N PHE A 237 -7.42 13.36 0.15
CA PHE A 237 -6.80 12.05 0.04
C PHE A 237 -7.84 10.94 -0.12
N TRP A 238 -8.89 10.99 0.71
CA TRP A 238 -9.95 10.00 0.71
C TRP A 238 -10.80 10.07 -0.56
N LEU A 239 -11.18 11.28 -0.97
CA LEU A 239 -11.90 11.50 -2.22
C LEU A 239 -11.09 11.07 -3.43
N ALA A 240 -9.78 11.36 -3.45
CA ALA A 240 -8.89 10.89 -4.52
C ALA A 240 -8.86 9.37 -4.62
N THR A 241 -8.77 8.68 -3.47
CA THR A 241 -8.83 7.22 -3.40
C THR A 241 -10.13 6.67 -3.99
N ILE A 242 -11.28 7.23 -3.58
CA ILE A 242 -12.60 6.80 -4.06
C ILE A 242 -12.73 7.06 -5.57
N HIS A 243 -12.43 8.28 -6.03
CA HIS A 243 -12.55 8.64 -7.43
C HIS A 243 -11.64 7.79 -8.33
N PHE A 244 -10.45 7.44 -7.84
CA PHE A 244 -9.54 6.58 -8.57
C PHE A 244 -10.12 5.17 -8.75
N PHE A 245 -10.60 4.55 -7.68
CA PHE A 245 -11.24 3.25 -7.78
C PHE A 245 -12.54 3.29 -8.61
N ASP A 246 -13.36 4.33 -8.45
CA ASP A 246 -14.57 4.50 -9.26
C ASP A 246 -14.24 4.56 -10.76
N ARG A 247 -13.21 5.32 -11.13
CA ARG A 247 -12.77 5.48 -12.51
C ARG A 247 -12.29 4.17 -13.15
N HIS A 248 -11.53 3.38 -12.40
CA HIS A 248 -10.86 2.20 -12.94
C HIS A 248 -11.62 0.89 -12.73
N LEU A 249 -12.55 0.84 -11.79
CA LEU A 249 -13.30 -0.38 -11.47
C LEU A 249 -14.78 -0.32 -11.84
N LYS A 250 -15.44 0.85 -11.80
CA LYS A 250 -16.84 0.96 -12.18
C LYS A 250 -16.93 1.14 -13.71
N LYS A 251 -17.81 0.39 -14.35
CA LYS A 251 -18.14 0.61 -15.76
C LYS A 251 -18.80 1.99 -15.89
N GLN A 252 -18.30 2.80 -16.79
CA GLN A 252 -18.99 4.00 -17.25
C GLN A 252 -20.26 3.60 -17.96
#